data_22a026c67c1f6a27215609838080618f
#
_entry.id   22a026c67c1f6a27215609838080618f
#
_cell.length_a   1.000
_cell.length_b   1.000
_cell.length_c   1.000
_cell.angle_alpha   90.00
_cell.angle_beta   90.00
_cell.angle_gamma   90.00
#
_symmetry.space_group_name_H-M   'P 1'
#
loop_
_entity.id
_entity.type
_entity.pdbx_description
1 polymer ?
#
loop_
_entity_poly.entity_id
_entity_poly.type
_entity_poly.pdbx_seq_one_letter_code
_entity_poly.pdbx_strand_id
1 'polypeptide(L)'
;MAALIISFEKISICSKSFKEHKQTISSTQIGIGVNHVNEVIYNFMNKNSNHQNINYIEMDLGLINSTYSLMCHKSKNTTNGKETLNNQVLKEQENKKNIIGAINGDFFNLESGIPVCNNLINGEFFSTSLTKDEEILRPCFAILEDNSIDIDHYHFSGNINLIDNNSYKTQVNIDSINRNDYIENTINIFNHKNNENSTIYLPKEKEDALIILITPEDLDSSFYNLKTIKGKIKNIINDPANTYKIFKDEIAIVAYNDKKSLFSKTFNNMNVEINFEIKKSGDYSTPQIKHLLTGHEFILYDNEIPDKNYFSETWNSSSVYSKNHRTALALTDRNTLIILTVDKKDSFKGMSLPELGNFLKSKGAYKAINLDGGGSTSMMIRELGIHALKKINLAREDRSISNSIMITNLLPYTTDIKEFYFHDSPQINRDENKKLNFVAYDTNLNPIDIYLLPDLKLTSDVGIFDINGVFYPFQIPCEGTITIEINNVSKTYNIQII
;
A
#
# COMPACT_ATOMS: atom_id res chain seq x y z
N MET A 1 -52.63 33.85 15.15
CA MET A 1 -51.77 33.63 13.96
C MET A 1 -50.28 33.91 14.19
N ALA A 2 -49.89 34.87 14.97
CA ALA A 2 -48.46 35.22 15.19
C ALA A 2 -47.68 34.14 15.99
N ALA A 3 -48.30 33.42 16.92
CA ALA A 3 -47.62 32.41 17.72
C ALA A 3 -47.26 31.12 16.94
N LEU A 4 -48.02 30.79 15.86
CA LEU A 4 -47.79 29.61 15.04
C LEU A 4 -46.64 29.81 14.05
N ILE A 5 -46.41 31.04 13.58
CA ILE A 5 -45.32 31.44 12.65
C ILE A 5 -43.94 31.40 13.36
N ILE A 6 -43.89 31.84 14.67
CA ILE A 6 -42.68 31.82 15.44
C ILE A 6 -42.19 30.36 15.74
N SER A 7 -43.15 29.41 15.90
CA SER A 7 -42.77 28.01 16.10
C SER A 7 -42.21 27.35 14.82
N PHE A 8 -42.69 27.73 13.63
CA PHE A 8 -42.18 27.23 12.34
C PHE A 8 -40.81 27.80 12.01
N GLU A 9 -40.52 29.06 12.31
CA GLU A 9 -39.18 29.63 12.11
C GLU A 9 -38.17 29.02 13.07
N LYS A 10 -38.51 28.75 14.34
CA LYS A 10 -37.63 28.07 15.29
C LYS A 10 -37.34 26.62 14.87
N ILE A 11 -38.30 25.89 14.31
CA ILE A 11 -38.07 24.54 13.78
C ILE A 11 -37.16 24.58 12.54
N SER A 12 -37.29 25.60 11.68
CA SER A 12 -36.43 25.78 10.51
C SER A 12 -35.00 26.15 10.88
N ILE A 13 -34.78 26.92 11.93
CA ILE A 13 -33.45 27.29 12.42
C ILE A 13 -32.79 26.10 13.13
N CYS A 14 -33.55 25.30 13.90
CA CYS A 14 -33.02 24.11 14.54
C CYS A 14 -32.65 23.01 13.50
N SER A 15 -33.39 22.89 12.39
CA SER A 15 -33.09 21.93 11.34
C SER A 15 -31.86 22.29 10.48
N LYS A 16 -31.45 23.56 10.45
CA LYS A 16 -30.24 23.99 9.73
C LYS A 16 -28.94 23.75 10.49
N SER A 17 -28.98 23.53 11.82
CA SER A 17 -27.77 23.37 12.66
C SER A 17 -27.30 21.94 12.84
N PHE A 18 -28.07 20.93 12.40
CA PHE A 18 -27.73 19.49 12.55
C PHE A 18 -27.48 18.80 11.21
N LYS A 19 -26.70 19.39 10.31
CA LYS A 19 -26.46 18.78 9.00
C LYS A 19 -25.46 17.63 9.05
N GLU A 20 -24.45 17.73 9.89
CA GLU A 20 -23.34 16.78 9.95
C GLU A 20 -22.76 16.76 11.36
N HIS A 21 -22.53 15.59 11.90
CA HIS A 21 -21.85 15.40 13.17
C HIS A 21 -20.66 14.48 12.97
N LYS A 22 -19.47 14.94 13.31
CA LYS A 22 -18.22 14.17 13.28
C LYS A 22 -17.94 13.64 14.68
N GLN A 23 -17.63 12.36 14.78
CA GLN A 23 -17.25 11.72 16.03
C GLN A 23 -16.03 10.84 15.83
N THR A 24 -14.96 11.10 16.59
CA THR A 24 -13.86 10.16 16.72
C THR A 24 -14.31 9.02 17.61
N ILE A 25 -14.34 7.81 17.04
CA ILE A 25 -14.75 6.59 17.77
C ILE A 25 -13.58 6.07 18.58
N SER A 26 -12.38 6.06 18.00
CA SER A 26 -11.15 5.66 18.67
C SER A 26 -9.95 6.40 18.10
N SER A 27 -8.97 6.64 18.96
CA SER A 27 -7.63 7.07 18.59
C SER A 27 -6.65 6.25 19.41
N THR A 28 -5.81 5.47 18.75
CA THR A 28 -4.91 4.50 19.40
C THR A 28 -3.51 4.64 18.81
N GLN A 29 -2.53 4.80 19.68
CA GLN A 29 -1.14 4.74 19.29
C GLN A 29 -0.79 3.32 18.86
N ILE A 30 -0.18 3.15 17.67
CA ILE A 30 0.28 1.85 17.14
C ILE A 30 1.81 1.80 16.99
N GLY A 31 2.46 2.95 17.10
CA GLY A 31 3.91 3.13 17.10
C GLY A 31 4.26 4.51 17.64
N ILE A 32 5.51 4.77 17.98
CA ILE A 32 5.94 6.09 18.44
C ILE A 32 5.78 7.10 17.31
N GLY A 33 4.93 8.11 17.47
CA GLY A 33 4.58 9.07 16.42
C GLY A 33 3.66 8.51 15.32
N VAL A 34 3.07 7.33 15.53
CA VAL A 34 2.12 6.70 14.61
C VAL A 34 0.83 6.36 15.35
N ASN A 35 -0.27 6.99 14.93
CA ASN A 35 -1.58 6.82 15.54
C ASN A 35 -2.59 6.31 14.51
N HIS A 36 -3.39 5.33 14.88
CA HIS A 36 -4.60 4.94 14.16
C HIS A 36 -5.80 5.67 14.72
N VAL A 37 -6.62 6.24 13.85
CA VAL A 37 -7.86 6.93 14.20
C VAL A 37 -9.02 6.33 13.41
N ASN A 38 -10.09 5.99 14.10
CA ASN A 38 -11.39 5.71 13.50
C ASN A 38 -12.35 6.86 13.74
N GLU A 39 -12.88 7.43 12.66
CA GLU A 39 -13.81 8.56 12.69
C GLU A 39 -15.09 8.21 11.92
N VAL A 40 -16.24 8.54 12.50
CA VAL A 40 -17.53 8.39 11.86
C VAL A 40 -18.16 9.76 11.65
N ILE A 41 -18.61 10.02 10.42
CA ILE A 41 -19.40 11.19 10.08
C ILE A 41 -20.85 10.77 9.97
N TYR A 42 -21.67 11.32 10.85
CA TYR A 42 -23.12 11.09 10.87
C TYR A 42 -23.82 12.18 10.09
N ASN A 43 -24.67 11.80 9.14
CA ASN A 43 -25.54 12.73 8.42
C ASN A 43 -27.02 12.38 8.72
N PHE A 44 -27.69 13.26 9.47
CA PHE A 44 -29.04 13.04 9.96
C PHE A 44 -30.16 13.62 9.07
N MET A 45 -29.79 14.29 7.96
CA MET A 45 -30.77 15.04 7.16
C MET A 45 -31.56 14.23 6.14
N ASN A 46 -31.23 12.98 5.91
CA ASN A 46 -31.95 12.12 4.96
C ASN A 46 -32.50 10.86 5.63
N LYS A 47 -33.73 10.47 5.27
CA LYS A 47 -34.36 9.19 5.66
C LYS A 47 -33.49 7.95 5.35
N ASN A 48 -32.49 8.11 4.45
CA ASN A 48 -31.43 7.15 4.20
C ASN A 48 -30.18 7.62 4.94
N SER A 49 -29.76 6.92 5.98
CA SER A 49 -28.52 7.18 6.69
C SER A 49 -27.33 7.25 5.68
N ASN A 50 -26.67 8.39 5.64
CA ASN A 50 -25.55 8.64 4.72
C ASN A 50 -24.27 8.84 5.53
N HIS A 51 -24.02 7.88 6.43
CA HIS A 51 -22.86 7.91 7.30
C HIS A 51 -21.59 7.52 6.53
N GLN A 52 -20.45 8.00 7.00
CA GLN A 52 -19.12 7.59 6.50
C GLN A 52 -18.32 7.01 7.67
N ASN A 53 -17.65 5.91 7.44
CA ASN A 53 -16.68 5.33 8.36
C ASN A 53 -15.29 5.45 7.74
N ILE A 54 -14.40 6.11 8.48
CA ILE A 54 -13.07 6.47 8.01
C ILE A 54 -12.06 5.93 9.00
N ASN A 55 -11.12 5.12 8.49
CA ASN A 55 -9.95 4.68 9.23
C ASN A 55 -8.72 5.35 8.63
N TYR A 56 -7.89 5.97 9.47
CA TYR A 56 -6.65 6.54 8.99
C TYR A 56 -5.52 6.41 10.00
N ILE A 57 -4.29 6.33 9.47
CA ILE A 57 -3.06 6.35 10.23
C ILE A 57 -2.43 7.72 10.03
N GLU A 58 -2.13 8.41 11.12
CA GLU A 58 -1.34 9.64 11.14
C GLU A 58 0.09 9.31 11.53
N MET A 59 1.04 9.74 10.72
CA MET A 59 2.47 9.46 10.84
C MET A 59 3.28 10.73 10.83
N ASP A 60 4.04 11.00 11.90
CA ASP A 60 4.97 12.13 11.97
C ASP A 60 6.21 11.87 11.12
N LEU A 61 6.35 12.54 9.98
CA LEU A 61 7.47 12.36 9.05
C LEU A 61 8.82 12.81 9.63
N GLY A 62 8.84 13.60 10.71
CA GLY A 62 10.06 13.94 11.44
C GLY A 62 10.71 12.76 12.16
N LEU A 63 9.99 11.64 12.35
CA LEU A 63 10.47 10.42 12.98
C LEU A 63 10.88 9.33 11.98
N ILE A 64 10.74 9.57 10.69
CA ILE A 64 11.17 8.63 9.65
C ILE A 64 12.68 8.39 9.77
N ASN A 65 13.15 7.17 9.49
CA ASN A 65 14.53 6.70 9.66
C ASN A 65 15.01 6.54 11.11
N SER A 66 14.47 7.27 12.06
CA SER A 66 14.86 7.14 13.47
C SER A 66 14.01 6.12 14.22
N THR A 67 12.72 6.10 13.95
CA THR A 67 11.73 5.30 14.69
C THR A 67 11.03 4.30 13.79
N TYR A 68 10.73 4.69 12.56
CA TYR A 68 10.06 3.84 11.59
C TYR A 68 10.49 4.15 10.16
N SER A 69 10.17 3.25 9.26
CA SER A 69 10.30 3.46 7.81
C SER A 69 9.03 3.05 7.08
N LEU A 70 8.84 3.63 5.91
CA LEU A 70 7.87 3.17 4.93
C LEU A 70 8.55 2.27 3.91
N MET A 71 7.84 1.25 3.50
CA MET A 71 8.25 0.37 2.42
C MET A 71 7.06 0.00 1.55
N CYS A 72 7.33 -0.27 0.28
CA CYS A 72 6.35 -0.89 -0.60
C CYS A 72 6.72 -2.35 -0.86
N HIS A 73 5.70 -3.20 -0.99
CA HIS A 73 5.86 -4.61 -1.30
C HIS A 73 5.21 -4.94 -2.64
N LYS A 74 5.88 -5.70 -3.49
CA LYS A 74 5.31 -6.24 -4.74
C LYS A 74 4.95 -7.70 -4.55
N SER A 75 3.69 -8.02 -4.78
CA SER A 75 3.18 -9.39 -4.67
C SER A 75 3.97 -10.36 -5.54
N LYS A 76 4.38 -11.50 -4.96
CA LYS A 76 5.13 -12.58 -5.63
C LYS A 76 6.43 -12.14 -6.31
N ASN A 77 6.87 -10.91 -6.10
CA ASN A 77 8.04 -10.31 -6.75
C ASN A 77 8.00 -10.41 -8.29
N THR A 78 6.81 -10.34 -8.88
CA THR A 78 6.57 -10.33 -10.33
C THR A 78 5.56 -9.27 -10.72
N THR A 79 5.62 -8.80 -11.95
CA THR A 79 4.76 -7.71 -12.44
C THR A 79 3.28 -8.04 -12.30
N ASN A 80 2.87 -9.26 -12.63
CA ASN A 80 1.48 -9.73 -12.58
C ASN A 80 1.08 -10.35 -11.22
N GLY A 81 1.98 -10.39 -10.25
CA GLY A 81 1.73 -11.01 -8.94
C GLY A 81 0.56 -10.35 -8.20
N LYS A 82 -0.30 -11.17 -7.61
CA LYS A 82 -1.42 -10.74 -6.74
C LYS A 82 -1.46 -11.61 -5.49
N GLU A 83 -1.58 -10.96 -4.32
CA GLU A 83 -1.75 -11.60 -3.00
C GLU A 83 -2.64 -10.73 -2.11
N THR A 84 -3.30 -11.33 -1.13
CA THR A 84 -4.03 -10.54 -0.13
C THR A 84 -3.06 -9.66 0.67
N LEU A 85 -3.54 -8.54 1.21
CA LEU A 85 -2.71 -7.67 2.05
C LEU A 85 -2.11 -8.44 3.22
N ASN A 86 -2.89 -9.34 3.84
CA ASN A 86 -2.40 -10.18 4.94
C ASN A 86 -1.22 -11.07 4.52
N ASN A 87 -1.29 -11.72 3.36
CA ASN A 87 -0.18 -12.56 2.89
C ASN A 87 1.07 -11.75 2.58
N GLN A 88 0.92 -10.53 2.03
CA GLN A 88 2.05 -9.63 1.81
C GLN A 88 2.71 -9.22 3.14
N VAL A 89 1.90 -8.89 4.16
CA VAL A 89 2.39 -8.56 5.51
C VAL A 89 3.13 -9.75 6.13
N LEU A 90 2.54 -10.96 6.10
CA LEU A 90 3.17 -12.16 6.65
C LEU A 90 4.53 -12.45 6.02
N LYS A 91 4.67 -12.30 4.70
CA LYS A 91 5.97 -12.46 4.02
C LYS A 91 7.03 -11.48 4.53
N GLU A 92 6.67 -10.22 4.74
CA GLU A 92 7.62 -9.24 5.26
C GLU A 92 7.95 -9.49 6.74
N GLN A 93 7.00 -10.02 7.52
CA GLN A 93 7.27 -10.47 8.89
C GLN A 93 8.19 -11.71 8.92
N GLU A 94 8.03 -12.66 8.00
CA GLU A 94 8.97 -13.78 7.80
C GLU A 94 10.38 -13.29 7.46
N ASN A 95 10.50 -12.19 6.72
CA ASN A 95 11.74 -11.45 6.45
C ASN A 95 12.22 -10.61 7.66
N LYS A 96 11.67 -10.85 8.86
CA LYS A 96 12.00 -10.18 10.12
C LYS A 96 11.71 -8.67 10.13
N LYS A 97 10.81 -8.20 9.29
CA LYS A 97 10.32 -6.82 9.33
C LYS A 97 9.27 -6.66 10.42
N ASN A 98 9.43 -5.65 11.26
CA ASN A 98 8.53 -5.34 12.35
C ASN A 98 7.38 -4.44 11.86
N ILE A 99 6.43 -5.02 11.12
CA ILE A 99 5.32 -4.29 10.50
C ILE A 99 4.31 -3.87 11.57
N ILE A 100 3.91 -2.59 11.57
CA ILE A 100 2.90 -2.03 12.49
C ILE A 100 1.64 -1.53 11.79
N GLY A 101 1.69 -1.31 10.48
CA GLY A 101 0.56 -0.89 9.67
C GLY A 101 0.77 -1.25 8.21
N ALA A 102 -0.31 -1.48 7.48
CA ALA A 102 -0.28 -1.78 6.05
C ALA A 102 -1.56 -1.34 5.36
N ILE A 103 -1.44 -0.95 4.07
CA ILE A 103 -2.54 -0.55 3.22
C ILE A 103 -2.31 -1.07 1.79
N ASN A 104 -3.37 -1.26 1.01
CA ASN A 104 -3.25 -1.57 -0.42
C ASN A 104 -2.62 -0.39 -1.19
N GLY A 105 -1.98 -0.72 -2.31
CA GLY A 105 -1.27 0.25 -3.14
C GLY A 105 -2.04 0.73 -4.37
N ASP A 106 -1.34 0.74 -5.51
CA ASP A 106 -1.80 1.33 -6.76
C ASP A 106 -2.87 0.51 -7.50
N PHE A 107 -3.42 1.13 -8.53
CA PHE A 107 -4.36 0.49 -9.45
C PHE A 107 -3.66 -0.58 -10.30
N PHE A 108 -4.34 -1.68 -10.54
CA PHE A 108 -3.86 -2.77 -11.37
C PHE A 108 -4.99 -3.37 -12.21
N ASN A 109 -4.65 -4.02 -13.30
CA ASN A 109 -5.60 -4.79 -14.10
C ASN A 109 -6.04 -6.02 -13.30
N LEU A 110 -7.34 -6.14 -13.02
CA LEU A 110 -7.89 -7.21 -12.16
C LEU A 110 -7.65 -8.61 -12.74
N GLU A 111 -7.64 -8.75 -14.05
CA GLU A 111 -7.41 -10.01 -14.74
C GLU A 111 -5.92 -10.38 -14.73
N SER A 112 -5.08 -9.52 -15.28
CA SER A 112 -3.65 -9.80 -15.44
C SER A 112 -2.83 -9.58 -14.16
N GLY A 113 -3.25 -8.71 -13.22
CA GLY A 113 -2.48 -8.33 -12.03
C GLY A 113 -1.43 -7.24 -12.25
N ILE A 114 -1.25 -6.80 -13.50
CA ILE A 114 -0.23 -5.81 -13.88
C ILE A 114 -0.65 -4.43 -13.36
N PRO A 115 0.25 -3.67 -12.66
CA PRO A 115 0.00 -2.28 -12.32
C PRO A 115 -0.31 -1.44 -13.56
N VAL A 116 -1.27 -0.52 -13.44
CA VAL A 116 -1.73 0.25 -14.61
C VAL A 116 -0.65 1.20 -15.11
N CYS A 117 0.19 1.74 -14.23
CA CYS A 117 1.20 2.74 -14.55
C CYS A 117 2.57 2.38 -13.95
N ASN A 118 3.40 3.43 -13.68
CA ASN A 118 4.73 3.28 -13.13
C ASN A 118 4.68 2.62 -11.75
N ASN A 119 5.38 1.51 -11.63
CA ASN A 119 5.54 0.78 -10.38
C ASN A 119 7.01 0.43 -10.17
N LEU A 120 7.59 1.00 -9.11
CA LEU A 120 8.99 0.84 -8.77
C LEU A 120 9.11 0.48 -7.30
N ILE A 121 9.76 -0.64 -7.00
CA ILE A 121 9.90 -1.17 -5.64
C ILE A 121 11.37 -1.49 -5.37
N ASN A 122 11.95 -0.91 -4.32
CA ASN A 122 13.38 -1.02 -4.00
C ASN A 122 14.28 -0.60 -5.19
N GLY A 123 13.91 0.47 -5.88
CA GLY A 123 14.63 0.98 -7.04
C GLY A 123 14.42 0.18 -8.33
N GLU A 124 13.73 -0.97 -8.29
CA GLU A 124 13.50 -1.84 -9.45
C GLU A 124 12.13 -1.58 -10.09
N PHE A 125 12.11 -1.46 -11.42
CA PHE A 125 10.90 -1.34 -12.22
C PHE A 125 10.19 -2.69 -12.37
N PHE A 126 8.93 -2.75 -11.99
CA PHE A 126 8.03 -3.86 -12.30
C PHE A 126 7.16 -3.56 -13.53
N SER A 127 6.68 -2.34 -13.66
CA SER A 127 5.94 -1.88 -14.85
C SER A 127 6.09 -0.38 -15.03
N THR A 128 5.77 0.12 -16.22
CA THR A 128 5.69 1.56 -16.50
C THR A 128 4.39 1.90 -17.22
N SER A 129 3.99 3.18 -17.20
CA SER A 129 3.05 3.72 -18.15
C SER A 129 3.64 3.68 -19.57
N LEU A 130 2.80 3.76 -20.58
CA LEU A 130 3.26 3.94 -21.94
C LEU A 130 3.70 5.39 -22.14
N THR A 131 4.84 5.59 -22.80
CA THR A 131 5.34 6.94 -23.10
C THR A 131 4.40 7.75 -24.01
N LYS A 132 3.54 7.08 -24.75
CA LYS A 132 2.50 7.73 -25.59
C LYS A 132 1.31 8.28 -24.78
N ASP A 133 1.16 7.85 -23.53
CA ASP A 133 0.11 8.35 -22.61
C ASP A 133 0.56 9.63 -21.88
N GLU A 134 1.55 10.36 -22.39
CA GLU A 134 2.09 11.61 -21.80
C GLU A 134 1.03 12.70 -21.62
N GLU A 135 -0.10 12.64 -22.33
CA GLU A 135 -1.21 13.57 -22.19
C GLU A 135 -1.95 13.44 -20.85
N ILE A 136 -1.84 12.28 -20.16
CA ILE A 136 -2.49 12.05 -18.86
C ILE A 136 -1.44 11.63 -17.83
N LEU A 137 -0.70 12.61 -17.33
CA LEU A 137 0.21 12.38 -16.21
C LEU A 137 -0.57 12.04 -14.95
N ARG A 138 -0.37 10.83 -14.42
CA ARG A 138 -0.99 10.40 -13.17
C ARG A 138 -0.12 10.79 -11.99
N PRO A 139 -0.69 11.24 -10.87
CA PRO A 139 0.07 11.51 -9.65
C PRO A 139 0.65 10.23 -9.08
N CYS A 140 1.85 10.33 -8.52
CA CYS A 140 2.55 9.22 -7.89
C CYS A 140 2.85 9.54 -6.43
N PHE A 141 2.90 8.50 -5.62
CA PHE A 141 3.49 8.50 -4.29
C PHE A 141 4.91 7.95 -4.40
N ALA A 142 5.89 8.78 -4.05
CA ALA A 142 7.30 8.44 -4.11
C ALA A 142 7.91 8.38 -2.71
N ILE A 143 8.74 7.37 -2.47
CA ILE A 143 9.67 7.30 -1.35
C ILE A 143 11.07 7.36 -1.96
N LEU A 144 11.85 8.38 -1.61
CA LEU A 144 13.19 8.57 -2.13
C LEU A 144 14.21 7.70 -1.36
N GLU A 145 15.43 7.62 -1.83
CA GLU A 145 16.49 6.82 -1.17
C GLU A 145 16.84 7.33 0.24
N ASP A 146 16.68 8.62 0.50
CA ASP A 146 16.81 9.21 1.84
C ASP A 146 15.58 8.97 2.74
N ASN A 147 14.58 8.24 2.21
CA ASN A 147 13.24 7.98 2.75
C ASN A 147 12.36 9.22 2.90
N SER A 148 12.72 10.36 2.33
CA SER A 148 11.77 11.47 2.16
C SER A 148 10.60 11.06 1.26
N ILE A 149 9.47 11.72 1.45
CA ILE A 149 8.21 11.36 0.77
C ILE A 149 7.78 12.52 -0.10
N ASP A 150 7.34 12.21 -1.31
CA ASP A 150 6.73 13.17 -2.22
C ASP A 150 5.47 12.61 -2.87
N ILE A 151 4.54 13.51 -3.17
CA ILE A 151 3.34 13.24 -3.97
C ILE A 151 3.34 14.22 -5.11
N ASP A 152 3.65 13.75 -6.33
CA ASP A 152 3.74 14.60 -7.50
C ASP A 152 3.60 13.78 -8.80
N HIS A 153 3.71 14.43 -9.95
CA HIS A 153 3.79 13.77 -11.24
C HIS A 153 5.20 13.29 -11.53
N TYR A 154 5.32 12.02 -11.92
CA TYR A 154 6.56 11.37 -12.32
C TYR A 154 6.35 10.60 -13.62
N HIS A 155 7.29 10.71 -14.55
CA HIS A 155 7.24 10.02 -15.82
C HIS A 155 8.47 9.15 -16.05
N PHE A 156 8.27 8.06 -16.74
CA PHE A 156 9.31 7.13 -17.15
C PHE A 156 10.01 7.63 -18.42
N SER A 157 11.32 7.46 -18.48
CA SER A 157 12.12 7.61 -19.69
C SER A 157 13.12 6.46 -19.76
N GLY A 158 13.22 5.84 -20.92
CA GLY A 158 14.16 4.76 -21.16
C GLY A 158 14.71 4.78 -22.58
N ASN A 159 15.97 4.34 -22.73
CA ASN A 159 16.59 4.24 -24.04
C ASN A 159 17.53 3.03 -24.15
N ILE A 160 17.70 2.57 -25.38
CA ILE A 160 18.61 1.53 -25.81
C ILE A 160 19.64 2.17 -26.74
N ASN A 161 20.91 2.08 -26.40
CA ASN A 161 22.02 2.45 -27.30
C ASN A 161 22.57 1.16 -27.95
N LEU A 162 22.40 1.04 -29.23
CA LEU A 162 23.00 -0.01 -30.07
C LEU A 162 24.39 0.48 -30.53
N ILE A 163 25.45 -0.28 -30.23
CA ILE A 163 26.84 0.13 -30.45
C ILE A 163 27.47 -0.81 -31.48
N ASP A 164 27.74 -0.30 -32.68
CA ASP A 164 28.36 -1.10 -33.74
C ASP A 164 29.89 -1.30 -33.52
N ASN A 165 30.52 -2.06 -34.41
CA ASN A 165 31.97 -2.37 -34.35
C ASN A 165 32.84 -1.12 -34.50
N ASN A 166 32.31 -0.03 -35.03
CA ASN A 166 33.02 1.26 -35.19
C ASN A 166 32.73 2.22 -34.01
N SER A 167 32.09 1.74 -32.94
CA SER A 167 31.66 2.53 -31.77
C SER A 167 30.62 3.58 -32.11
N TYR A 168 29.92 3.46 -33.24
CA TYR A 168 28.79 4.32 -33.55
C TYR A 168 27.57 3.90 -32.73
N LYS A 169 26.92 4.88 -32.06
CA LYS A 169 25.74 4.65 -31.23
C LYS A 169 24.47 5.03 -31.97
N THR A 170 23.53 4.09 -32.06
CA THR A 170 22.14 4.36 -32.48
C THR A 170 21.25 4.27 -31.23
N GLN A 171 20.58 5.37 -30.90
CA GLN A 171 19.69 5.42 -29.76
C GLN A 171 18.24 5.12 -30.18
N VAL A 172 17.57 4.27 -29.41
CA VAL A 172 16.17 3.90 -29.57
C VAL A 172 15.47 4.07 -28.22
N ASN A 173 14.32 4.75 -28.21
CA ASN A 173 13.54 4.95 -26.99
C ASN A 173 12.72 3.71 -26.65
N ILE A 174 12.57 3.46 -25.35
CA ILE A 174 11.72 2.40 -24.77
C ILE A 174 10.36 3.01 -24.46
N ASP A 175 9.29 2.39 -24.91
CA ASP A 175 7.93 2.84 -24.65
C ASP A 175 7.37 2.28 -23.34
N SER A 176 7.75 1.04 -22.93
CA SER A 176 7.30 0.46 -21.66
C SER A 176 8.17 -0.69 -21.14
N ILE A 177 8.00 -1.02 -19.85
CA ILE A 177 8.64 -2.15 -19.17
C ILE A 177 7.56 -3.17 -18.76
N ASN A 178 7.82 -4.46 -19.05
CA ASN A 178 7.04 -5.63 -18.60
C ASN A 178 5.53 -5.54 -18.87
N ARG A 179 5.11 -4.89 -19.97
CA ARG A 179 3.72 -4.79 -20.37
C ARG A 179 3.43 -5.74 -21.51
N ASN A 180 2.52 -6.67 -21.29
CA ASN A 180 2.05 -7.61 -22.31
C ASN A 180 0.90 -7.04 -23.17
N ASP A 181 0.46 -5.81 -22.87
CA ASP A 181 -0.55 -5.13 -23.69
C ASP A 181 0.06 -4.80 -25.06
N TYR A 182 -0.57 -5.31 -26.14
CA TYR A 182 -0.16 -4.94 -27.47
C TYR A 182 -0.57 -3.50 -27.77
N ILE A 183 0.41 -2.70 -28.16
CA ILE A 183 0.19 -1.38 -28.73
C ILE A 183 1.02 -1.24 -29.99
N GLU A 184 0.35 -0.83 -31.05
CA GLU A 184 0.96 -0.63 -32.35
C GLU A 184 2.08 0.42 -32.29
N ASN A 185 3.19 0.15 -32.99
CA ASN A 185 4.35 1.03 -33.09
C ASN A 185 5.00 1.35 -31.72
N THR A 186 5.16 0.34 -30.85
CA THR A 186 5.86 0.46 -29.56
C THR A 186 7.06 -0.46 -29.46
N ILE A 187 7.97 -0.10 -28.54
CA ILE A 187 9.11 -0.89 -28.11
C ILE A 187 8.96 -1.18 -26.63
N ASN A 188 8.73 -2.44 -26.30
CA ASN A 188 8.58 -2.89 -24.92
C ASN A 188 9.79 -3.73 -24.53
N ILE A 189 10.25 -3.56 -23.29
CA ILE A 189 11.35 -4.35 -22.76
C ILE A 189 10.87 -5.25 -21.62
N PHE A 190 11.37 -6.48 -21.61
CA PHE A 190 10.95 -7.51 -20.66
C PHE A 190 12.13 -8.17 -19.99
N ASN A 191 11.96 -8.52 -18.72
CA ASN A 191 12.82 -9.43 -17.99
C ASN A 191 12.00 -10.63 -17.44
N HIS A 192 12.67 -11.54 -16.74
CA HIS A 192 12.05 -12.74 -16.18
C HIS A 192 10.97 -12.45 -15.12
N LYS A 193 10.90 -11.22 -14.58
CA LYS A 193 9.89 -10.80 -13.60
C LYS A 193 8.60 -10.28 -14.23
N ASN A 194 8.46 -10.32 -15.55
CA ASN A 194 7.25 -9.86 -16.23
C ASN A 194 5.98 -10.62 -15.77
N ASN A 195 6.12 -11.90 -15.43
CA ASN A 195 5.07 -12.72 -14.80
C ASN A 195 5.68 -13.96 -14.12
N GLU A 196 4.85 -14.70 -13.37
CA GLU A 196 5.27 -15.90 -12.63
C GLU A 196 5.90 -17.00 -13.51
N ASN A 197 5.54 -17.06 -14.79
CA ASN A 197 6.05 -18.06 -15.74
C ASN A 197 7.23 -17.52 -16.57
N SER A 198 7.63 -16.26 -16.38
CA SER A 198 8.66 -15.57 -17.16
C SER A 198 8.40 -15.63 -18.67
N THR A 199 7.15 -15.46 -19.09
CA THR A 199 6.72 -15.66 -20.48
C THR A 199 6.17 -14.36 -21.07
N ILE A 200 6.67 -13.97 -22.25
CA ILE A 200 6.09 -12.93 -23.09
C ILE A 200 4.96 -13.56 -23.90
N TYR A 201 3.80 -12.90 -23.93
CA TYR A 201 2.66 -13.27 -24.76
C TYR A 201 2.53 -12.27 -25.90
N LEU A 202 2.67 -12.74 -27.14
CA LEU A 202 2.45 -11.93 -28.34
C LEU A 202 1.03 -12.15 -28.84
N PRO A 203 0.35 -11.11 -29.32
CA PRO A 203 -1.00 -11.24 -29.86
C PRO A 203 -1.02 -12.10 -31.11
N LYS A 204 -2.00 -13.01 -31.22
CA LYS A 204 -2.13 -13.95 -32.35
C LYS A 204 -2.39 -13.28 -33.72
N GLU A 205 -2.99 -12.10 -33.71
CA GLU A 205 -3.49 -11.41 -34.91
C GLU A 205 -2.46 -10.45 -35.51
N LYS A 206 -1.26 -10.35 -34.92
CA LYS A 206 -0.26 -9.38 -35.34
C LYS A 206 1.10 -10.04 -35.50
N GLU A 207 1.33 -10.55 -36.68
CA GLU A 207 2.56 -11.24 -37.09
C GLU A 207 3.78 -10.33 -37.17
N ASP A 208 3.62 -9.01 -36.94
CA ASP A 208 4.66 -8.02 -37.14
C ASP A 208 5.38 -7.63 -35.84
N ALA A 209 5.99 -8.61 -35.18
CA ALA A 209 6.84 -8.41 -34.01
C ALA A 209 8.28 -8.86 -34.27
N LEU A 210 9.24 -8.17 -33.68
CA LEU A 210 10.65 -8.53 -33.64
C LEU A 210 11.04 -8.71 -32.18
N ILE A 211 11.66 -9.84 -31.81
CA ILE A 211 12.27 -10.02 -30.48
C ILE A 211 13.80 -9.96 -30.61
N ILE A 212 14.42 -9.13 -29.79
CA ILE A 212 15.88 -9.06 -29.64
C ILE A 212 16.21 -9.50 -28.23
N LEU A 213 16.98 -10.57 -28.12
CA LEU A 213 17.45 -11.11 -26.84
C LEU A 213 18.81 -10.55 -26.51
N ILE A 214 18.98 -10.10 -25.27
CA ILE A 214 20.23 -9.53 -24.75
C ILE A 214 20.68 -10.35 -23.55
N THR A 215 21.96 -10.67 -23.49
CA THR A 215 22.62 -11.19 -22.30
C THR A 215 23.32 -10.01 -21.59
N PRO A 216 22.90 -9.61 -20.36
CA PRO A 216 23.59 -8.63 -19.56
C PRO A 216 25.00 -9.10 -19.19
N GLU A 217 25.98 -8.19 -19.09
CA GLU A 217 27.36 -8.52 -18.71
C GLU A 217 27.47 -9.06 -17.29
N ASP A 218 26.67 -8.56 -16.36
CA ASP A 218 26.62 -8.98 -14.96
C ASP A 218 25.61 -10.12 -14.69
N LEU A 219 24.96 -10.65 -15.75
CA LEU A 219 23.91 -11.68 -15.69
C LEU A 219 22.69 -11.28 -14.84
N ASP A 220 22.58 -10.01 -14.46
CA ASP A 220 21.42 -9.44 -13.76
C ASP A 220 20.50 -8.75 -14.77
N SER A 221 19.32 -9.30 -14.99
CA SER A 221 18.31 -8.74 -15.90
C SER A 221 17.32 -7.79 -15.19
N SER A 222 17.56 -7.42 -13.94
CA SER A 222 16.70 -6.49 -13.19
C SER A 222 16.84 -5.05 -13.71
N PHE A 223 15.71 -4.35 -13.74
CA PHE A 223 15.62 -2.98 -14.28
C PHE A 223 15.61 -1.96 -13.15
N TYR A 224 16.78 -1.41 -12.81
CA TYR A 224 16.90 -0.42 -11.73
C TYR A 224 16.92 1.01 -12.26
N ASN A 225 16.23 1.91 -11.53
CA ASN A 225 16.28 3.34 -11.79
C ASN A 225 17.72 3.86 -11.74
N LEU A 226 18.11 4.67 -12.74
CA LEU A 226 19.43 5.28 -12.90
C LEU A 226 20.61 4.28 -13.03
N LYS A 227 20.34 2.99 -13.24
CA LYS A 227 21.37 1.98 -13.52
C LYS A 227 21.44 1.73 -15.04
N THR A 228 22.62 1.81 -15.60
CA THR A 228 22.88 1.39 -17.01
C THR A 228 23.14 -0.11 -17.04
N ILE A 229 22.38 -0.83 -17.86
CA ILE A 229 22.63 -2.24 -18.17
C ILE A 229 23.48 -2.31 -19.42
N LYS A 230 24.65 -2.93 -19.33
CA LYS A 230 25.49 -3.27 -20.48
C LYS A 230 25.31 -4.73 -20.82
N GLY A 231 25.32 -5.05 -22.12
CA GLY A 231 25.14 -6.41 -22.59
C GLY A 231 25.44 -6.58 -24.06
N LYS A 232 25.17 -7.79 -24.55
CA LYS A 232 25.31 -8.13 -25.97
C LYS A 232 24.05 -8.77 -26.53
N ILE A 233 23.77 -8.48 -27.78
CA ILE A 233 22.68 -9.16 -28.51
C ILE A 233 23.03 -10.65 -28.63
N LYS A 234 22.21 -11.49 -27.99
CA LYS A 234 22.32 -12.95 -28.01
C LYS A 234 21.70 -13.52 -29.26
N ASN A 235 20.49 -13.06 -29.60
CA ASN A 235 19.72 -13.56 -30.74
C ASN A 235 18.71 -12.52 -31.23
N ILE A 236 18.34 -12.62 -32.49
CA ILE A 236 17.32 -11.80 -33.14
C ILE A 236 16.30 -12.75 -33.77
N ILE A 237 15.04 -12.64 -33.35
CA ILE A 237 13.95 -13.52 -33.76
C ILE A 237 12.95 -12.71 -34.57
N ASN A 238 12.97 -12.90 -35.87
CA ASN A 238 11.93 -12.40 -36.77
C ASN A 238 10.76 -13.38 -36.75
N ASP A 239 9.53 -12.87 -36.83
CA ASP A 239 8.31 -13.66 -36.80
C ASP A 239 8.26 -14.67 -35.63
N PRO A 240 8.32 -14.16 -34.38
CA PRO A 240 8.36 -15.02 -33.19
C PRO A 240 7.06 -15.81 -33.04
N ALA A 241 7.17 -16.97 -32.36
CA ALA A 241 5.98 -17.69 -31.91
C ALA A 241 5.15 -16.83 -30.94
N ASN A 242 3.86 -17.14 -30.75
CA ASN A 242 2.95 -16.37 -29.89
C ASN A 242 3.42 -16.26 -28.43
N THR A 243 4.37 -17.07 -28.01
CA THR A 243 4.94 -17.03 -26.65
C THR A 243 6.45 -17.19 -26.71
N TYR A 244 7.15 -16.47 -25.84
CA TYR A 244 8.58 -16.62 -25.63
C TYR A 244 8.89 -16.64 -24.13
N LYS A 245 9.66 -17.65 -23.66
CA LYS A 245 10.09 -17.76 -22.27
C LYS A 245 11.42 -17.04 -22.08
N ILE A 246 11.47 -16.07 -21.17
CA ILE A 246 12.68 -15.32 -20.81
C ILE A 246 13.39 -16.04 -19.66
N PHE A 247 14.71 -16.22 -19.76
CA PHE A 247 15.54 -16.73 -18.68
C PHE A 247 16.01 -15.62 -17.75
N LYS A 248 16.51 -15.99 -16.56
CA LYS A 248 16.95 -15.00 -15.53
C LYS A 248 18.11 -14.12 -15.99
N ASP A 249 18.93 -14.62 -16.89
CA ASP A 249 20.09 -13.97 -17.48
C ASP A 249 19.79 -13.33 -18.83
N GLU A 250 18.50 -13.13 -19.15
CA GLU A 250 18.08 -12.55 -20.43
C GLU A 250 17.20 -11.32 -20.25
N ILE A 251 17.33 -10.41 -21.20
CA ILE A 251 16.42 -9.29 -21.42
C ILE A 251 15.88 -9.43 -22.84
N ALA A 252 14.58 -9.25 -23.03
CA ALA A 252 13.96 -9.25 -24.34
C ALA A 252 13.44 -7.85 -24.70
N ILE A 253 13.83 -7.33 -25.84
CA ILE A 253 13.24 -6.16 -26.49
C ILE A 253 12.23 -6.68 -27.49
N VAL A 254 10.99 -6.19 -27.41
CA VAL A 254 9.92 -6.50 -28.38
C VAL A 254 9.55 -5.23 -29.10
N ALA A 255 9.84 -5.19 -30.41
CA ALA A 255 9.48 -4.07 -31.29
C ALA A 255 8.31 -4.47 -32.20
N TYR A 256 7.28 -3.65 -32.24
CA TYR A 256 6.08 -3.89 -33.06
C TYR A 256 6.02 -2.98 -34.27
N ASN A 257 5.54 -3.54 -35.41
CA ASN A 257 5.24 -2.86 -36.65
C ASN A 257 6.42 -2.00 -37.15
N ASP A 258 6.21 -0.70 -37.39
CA ASP A 258 7.24 0.20 -37.96
C ASP A 258 8.49 0.32 -37.09
N LYS A 259 8.36 0.08 -35.79
CA LYS A 259 9.50 0.14 -34.84
C LYS A 259 10.54 -0.95 -35.14
N LYS A 260 10.19 -2.04 -35.77
CA LYS A 260 11.14 -3.08 -36.22
C LYS A 260 12.26 -2.50 -37.07
N SER A 261 11.95 -1.50 -37.90
CA SER A 261 12.93 -0.87 -38.81
C SER A 261 14.10 -0.21 -38.10
N LEU A 262 13.90 0.24 -36.85
CA LEU A 262 14.95 0.83 -36.00
C LEU A 262 16.06 -0.17 -35.67
N PHE A 263 15.77 -1.46 -35.75
CA PHE A 263 16.71 -2.54 -35.47
C PHE A 263 17.24 -3.24 -36.73
N SER A 264 17.02 -2.69 -37.92
CA SER A 264 17.44 -3.29 -39.19
C SER A 264 18.93 -3.51 -39.35
N LYS A 265 19.76 -2.77 -38.60
CA LYS A 265 21.22 -2.89 -38.59
C LYS A 265 21.78 -3.69 -37.44
N THR A 266 20.94 -4.33 -36.64
CA THR A 266 21.38 -5.14 -35.48
C THR A 266 21.91 -6.50 -35.94
N PHE A 267 22.90 -7.01 -35.19
CA PHE A 267 23.49 -8.33 -35.40
C PHE A 267 23.88 -8.98 -34.07
N ASN A 268 24.02 -10.30 -34.11
CA ASN A 268 24.45 -11.05 -32.89
C ASN A 268 25.83 -10.60 -32.41
N ASN A 269 26.01 -10.55 -31.09
CA ASN A 269 27.19 -10.03 -30.39
C ASN A 269 27.39 -8.50 -30.47
N MET A 270 26.44 -7.74 -31.03
CA MET A 270 26.46 -6.28 -30.96
C MET A 270 26.33 -5.81 -29.52
N ASN A 271 27.15 -4.82 -29.11
CA ASN A 271 27.07 -4.25 -27.77
C ASN A 271 25.84 -3.37 -27.61
N VAL A 272 25.24 -3.45 -26.42
CA VAL A 272 24.02 -2.70 -26.06
C VAL A 272 24.19 -2.06 -24.69
N GLU A 273 23.76 -0.81 -24.57
CA GLU A 273 23.57 -0.14 -23.27
C GLU A 273 22.08 0.23 -23.13
N ILE A 274 21.48 -0.10 -21.98
CA ILE A 274 20.08 0.19 -21.69
C ILE A 274 20.02 1.07 -20.46
N ASN A 275 19.31 2.18 -20.54
CA ASN A 275 19.19 3.16 -19.47
C ASN A 275 17.72 3.39 -19.13
N PHE A 276 17.46 3.54 -17.83
CA PHE A 276 16.13 3.85 -17.30
C PHE A 276 16.23 4.99 -16.30
N GLU A 277 15.25 5.88 -16.32
CA GLU A 277 15.13 6.96 -15.36
C GLU A 277 13.66 7.32 -15.11
N ILE A 278 13.38 7.80 -13.91
CA ILE A 278 12.14 8.49 -13.55
C ILE A 278 12.47 9.97 -13.42
N LYS A 279 11.70 10.81 -14.10
CA LYS A 279 11.80 12.26 -14.04
C LYS A 279 10.61 12.83 -13.29
N LYS A 280 10.86 13.78 -12.40
CA LYS A 280 9.82 14.59 -11.79
C LYS A 280 9.35 15.64 -12.80
N SER A 281 8.05 15.81 -12.96
CA SER A 281 7.49 16.82 -13.83
C SER A 281 7.73 18.23 -13.27
N GLY A 282 7.95 19.18 -14.17
CA GLY A 282 8.12 20.58 -13.82
C GLY A 282 9.55 21.03 -13.56
N ASP A 283 10.36 20.26 -12.85
CA ASP A 283 11.78 20.57 -12.58
C ASP A 283 12.77 19.72 -13.39
N TYR A 284 12.26 18.70 -14.07
CA TYR A 284 13.03 17.73 -14.85
C TYR A 284 14.16 17.03 -14.07
N SER A 285 14.10 17.07 -12.73
CA SER A 285 15.04 16.35 -11.89
C SER A 285 14.88 14.84 -12.04
N THR A 286 15.98 14.11 -11.88
CA THR A 286 16.01 12.65 -11.85
C THR A 286 16.29 12.18 -10.41
N PRO A 287 15.26 12.12 -9.55
CA PRO A 287 15.46 11.77 -8.17
C PRO A 287 15.85 10.32 -7.98
N GLN A 288 16.64 10.06 -6.95
CA GLN A 288 16.94 8.72 -6.48
C GLN A 288 15.69 8.14 -5.81
N ILE A 289 14.91 7.36 -6.55
CA ILE A 289 13.63 6.82 -6.08
C ILE A 289 13.82 5.38 -5.61
N LYS A 290 13.44 5.14 -4.37
CA LYS A 290 13.39 3.81 -3.76
C LYS A 290 12.08 3.09 -4.06
N HIS A 291 10.95 3.80 -3.92
CA HIS A 291 9.63 3.26 -4.26
C HIS A 291 8.80 4.32 -5.00
N LEU A 292 8.05 3.88 -6.01
CA LEU A 292 7.09 4.70 -6.73
C LEU A 292 5.82 3.90 -6.97
N LEU A 293 4.70 4.37 -6.43
CA LEU A 293 3.37 3.85 -6.70
C LEU A 293 2.55 4.93 -7.41
N THR A 294 1.85 4.56 -8.46
CA THR A 294 1.02 5.50 -9.19
C THR A 294 -0.42 5.47 -8.70
N GLY A 295 -0.91 6.62 -8.25
CA GLY A 295 -2.32 6.87 -8.00
C GLY A 295 -3.08 7.08 -9.31
N HIS A 296 -4.35 7.47 -9.19
CA HIS A 296 -5.15 7.75 -10.38
C HIS A 296 -5.38 9.25 -10.56
N GLU A 297 -5.82 9.95 -9.52
CA GLU A 297 -6.03 11.38 -9.53
C GLU A 297 -5.41 12.04 -8.29
N PHE A 298 -5.06 13.31 -8.39
CA PHE A 298 -5.00 14.15 -7.20
C PHE A 298 -6.42 14.32 -6.64
N ILE A 299 -6.55 14.07 -5.33
CA ILE A 299 -7.74 14.43 -4.56
C ILE A 299 -7.61 15.87 -4.07
N LEU A 300 -6.37 16.27 -3.79
CA LEU A 300 -5.99 17.60 -3.31
C LEU A 300 -4.59 17.95 -3.85
N TYR A 301 -4.41 19.12 -4.42
CA TYR A 301 -3.13 19.63 -4.89
C TYR A 301 -2.99 21.10 -4.51
N ASP A 302 -1.89 21.44 -3.85
CA ASP A 302 -1.61 22.80 -3.34
C ASP A 302 -2.79 23.44 -2.57
N ASN A 303 -3.37 22.70 -1.65
CA ASN A 303 -4.55 23.05 -0.85
C ASN A 303 -5.87 23.19 -1.65
N GLU A 304 -5.88 22.91 -2.94
CA GLU A 304 -7.08 23.01 -3.76
C GLU A 304 -7.59 21.62 -4.18
N ILE A 305 -8.90 21.44 -4.14
CA ILE A 305 -9.55 20.25 -4.71
C ILE A 305 -9.63 20.48 -6.22
N PRO A 306 -9.08 19.57 -7.05
CA PRO A 306 -9.15 19.71 -8.48
C PRO A 306 -10.57 19.91 -8.98
N ASP A 307 -10.72 20.72 -10.02
CA ASP A 307 -12.01 21.07 -10.57
C ASP A 307 -12.65 19.92 -11.38
N LYS A 308 -13.87 20.15 -11.85
CA LYS A 308 -14.61 19.16 -12.63
C LYS A 308 -13.91 18.84 -13.96
N ASN A 309 -13.18 19.79 -14.57
CA ASN A 309 -12.51 19.57 -15.85
C ASN A 309 -11.33 18.61 -15.66
N TYR A 310 -10.50 18.82 -14.65
CA TYR A 310 -9.43 17.89 -14.30
C TYR A 310 -9.94 16.46 -14.15
N PHE A 311 -11.01 16.26 -13.38
CA PHE A 311 -11.58 14.93 -13.19
C PHE A 311 -12.20 14.34 -14.46
N SER A 312 -12.73 15.16 -15.38
CA SER A 312 -13.28 14.68 -16.65
C SER A 312 -12.21 14.27 -17.66
N GLU A 313 -11.04 14.87 -17.58
CA GLU A 313 -9.87 14.55 -18.43
C GLU A 313 -9.14 13.29 -17.97
N THR A 314 -9.08 13.06 -16.66
CA THR A 314 -8.30 11.97 -16.08
C THR A 314 -9.04 10.65 -15.94
N TRP A 315 -10.40 10.66 -15.87
CA TRP A 315 -11.21 9.45 -15.65
C TRP A 315 -12.67 9.57 -16.10
N ASN A 316 -13.32 8.40 -16.21
CA ASN A 316 -14.77 8.35 -16.32
C ASN A 316 -15.42 9.02 -15.11
N SER A 317 -16.07 10.15 -15.31
CA SER A 317 -16.66 11.03 -14.28
C SER A 317 -17.56 10.28 -13.26
N SER A 318 -18.13 9.13 -13.64
CA SER A 318 -18.95 8.32 -12.74
C SER A 318 -18.17 7.77 -11.54
N SER A 319 -16.91 7.39 -11.68
CA SER A 319 -16.11 6.84 -10.59
C SER A 319 -15.68 7.90 -9.58
N VAL A 320 -15.42 9.12 -10.03
CA VAL A 320 -15.01 10.27 -9.21
C VAL A 320 -16.13 10.71 -8.27
N TYR A 321 -17.35 10.87 -8.82
CA TYR A 321 -18.49 11.39 -8.08
C TYR A 321 -19.32 10.31 -7.37
N SER A 322 -19.11 9.04 -7.70
CA SER A 322 -19.77 7.94 -6.98
C SER A 322 -19.20 7.77 -5.58
N LYS A 323 -20.08 7.49 -4.63
CA LYS A 323 -19.66 7.09 -3.27
C LYS A 323 -19.19 5.65 -3.28
N ASN A 324 -17.95 5.42 -2.83
CA ASN A 324 -17.38 4.08 -2.82
C ASN A 324 -16.40 3.91 -1.65
N HIS A 325 -15.93 2.68 -1.44
CA HIS A 325 -14.70 2.46 -0.67
C HIS A 325 -13.56 3.24 -1.30
N ARG A 326 -12.75 3.89 -0.49
CA ARG A 326 -11.60 4.67 -0.96
C ARG A 326 -10.34 4.32 -0.19
N THR A 327 -9.21 4.44 -0.88
CA THR A 327 -7.88 4.40 -0.32
C THR A 327 -7.15 5.65 -0.77
N ALA A 328 -6.51 6.35 0.16
CA ALA A 328 -5.83 7.61 -0.14
C ALA A 328 -4.58 7.81 0.73
N LEU A 329 -3.65 8.59 0.19
CA LEU A 329 -2.51 9.12 0.92
C LEU A 329 -2.54 10.64 0.86
N ALA A 330 -2.16 11.31 1.95
CA ALA A 330 -2.10 12.77 1.98
C ALA A 330 -0.92 13.29 2.81
N LEU A 331 -0.31 14.35 2.34
CA LEU A 331 0.71 15.12 3.05
C LEU A 331 0.07 16.36 3.67
N THR A 332 0.39 16.62 4.95
CA THR A 332 -0.11 17.77 5.69
C THR A 332 0.96 18.84 5.87
N ASP A 333 0.52 20.06 6.09
CA ASP A 333 1.37 21.23 6.43
C ASP A 333 2.15 21.05 7.76
N ARG A 334 1.73 20.09 8.59
CA ARG A 334 2.38 19.75 9.86
C ARG A 334 3.40 18.61 9.74
N ASN A 335 3.91 18.36 8.54
CA ASN A 335 4.87 17.28 8.27
C ASN A 335 4.35 15.89 8.66
N THR A 336 3.06 15.62 8.41
CA THR A 336 2.42 14.34 8.72
C THR A 336 1.95 13.67 7.44
N LEU A 337 2.16 12.37 7.32
CA LEU A 337 1.51 11.53 6.31
C LEU A 337 0.21 10.95 6.88
N ILE A 338 -0.89 11.16 6.17
CA ILE A 338 -2.16 10.49 6.43
C ILE A 338 -2.31 9.33 5.44
N ILE A 339 -2.49 8.13 5.96
CA ILE A 339 -2.79 6.90 5.22
C ILE A 339 -4.23 6.52 5.54
N LEU A 340 -5.14 6.51 4.54
CA LEU A 340 -6.57 6.53 4.83
C LEU A 340 -7.35 5.51 4.01
N THR A 341 -8.38 4.91 4.66
CA THR A 341 -9.46 4.16 4.00
C THR A 341 -10.83 4.68 4.39
N VAL A 342 -11.76 4.68 3.42
CA VAL A 342 -13.18 4.96 3.65
C VAL A 342 -13.99 3.72 3.34
N ASP A 343 -14.92 3.37 4.22
CA ASP A 343 -15.75 2.20 4.07
C ASP A 343 -17.10 2.48 3.39
N LYS A 344 -17.55 1.50 2.58
CA LYS A 344 -18.89 1.44 2.01
C LYS A 344 -19.52 0.11 2.36
N LYS A 345 -20.27 0.08 3.46
CA LYS A 345 -20.96 -1.13 3.94
C LYS A 345 -22.16 -0.74 4.81
N ASP A 346 -23.29 -1.40 4.61
CA ASP A 346 -24.52 -1.20 5.37
C ASP A 346 -24.98 0.28 5.38
N SER A 347 -24.96 0.93 6.54
CA SER A 347 -25.30 2.35 6.68
C SER A 347 -24.22 3.29 6.18
N PHE A 348 -22.98 2.83 6.00
CA PHE A 348 -21.86 3.61 5.49
C PHE A 348 -21.87 3.64 3.97
N LYS A 349 -21.94 4.83 3.38
CA LYS A 349 -22.11 5.01 1.92
C LYS A 349 -20.82 5.22 1.15
N GLY A 350 -19.67 5.31 1.86
CA GLY A 350 -18.41 5.68 1.26
C GLY A 350 -18.36 7.18 0.91
N MET A 351 -17.32 7.57 0.18
CA MET A 351 -17.11 8.96 -0.27
C MET A 351 -16.88 9.05 -1.77
N SER A 352 -17.31 10.16 -2.37
CA SER A 352 -16.79 10.65 -3.65
C SER A 352 -15.40 11.25 -3.45
N LEU A 353 -14.62 11.45 -4.52
CA LEU A 353 -13.29 12.07 -4.39
C LEU A 353 -13.35 13.52 -3.87
N PRO A 354 -14.29 14.39 -4.32
CA PRO A 354 -14.43 15.72 -3.75
C PRO A 354 -14.80 15.73 -2.25
N GLU A 355 -15.66 14.80 -1.79
CA GLU A 355 -15.95 14.66 -0.36
C GLU A 355 -14.71 14.24 0.43
N LEU A 356 -13.92 13.31 -0.10
CA LEU A 356 -12.66 12.88 0.49
C LEU A 356 -11.63 14.02 0.54
N GLY A 357 -11.55 14.84 -0.54
CA GLY A 357 -10.71 16.02 -0.59
C GLY A 357 -11.07 17.04 0.50
N ASN A 358 -12.35 17.32 0.69
CA ASN A 358 -12.82 18.19 1.77
C ASN A 358 -12.47 17.65 3.16
N PHE A 359 -12.60 16.33 3.36
CA PHE A 359 -12.20 15.68 4.60
C PHE A 359 -10.71 15.84 4.86
N LEU A 360 -9.85 15.52 3.88
CA LEU A 360 -8.39 15.62 4.00
C LEU A 360 -7.93 17.07 4.21
N LYS A 361 -8.53 18.04 3.48
CA LYS A 361 -8.28 19.47 3.69
C LYS A 361 -8.62 19.89 5.13
N SER A 362 -9.70 19.36 5.71
CA SER A 362 -10.07 19.63 7.11
C SER A 362 -9.06 19.05 8.14
N LYS A 363 -8.21 18.10 7.71
CA LYS A 363 -7.11 17.54 8.51
C LYS A 363 -5.78 18.26 8.29
N GLY A 364 -5.74 19.31 7.48
CA GLY A 364 -4.53 20.09 7.17
C GLY A 364 -3.72 19.51 6.01
N ALA A 365 -4.29 18.62 5.21
CA ALA A 365 -3.62 18.13 4.02
C ALA A 365 -3.53 19.22 2.95
N TYR A 366 -2.38 19.30 2.25
CA TYR A 366 -2.16 20.17 1.10
C TYR A 366 -1.97 19.42 -0.21
N LYS A 367 -1.53 18.15 -0.16
CA LYS A 367 -1.47 17.23 -1.30
C LYS A 367 -2.10 15.89 -0.92
N ALA A 368 -2.89 15.29 -1.82
CA ALA A 368 -3.46 13.96 -1.61
C ALA A 368 -3.71 13.24 -2.93
N ILE A 369 -3.48 11.93 -2.93
CA ILE A 369 -3.71 11.08 -4.10
C ILE A 369 -4.71 9.95 -3.80
N ASN A 370 -5.47 9.57 -4.84
CA ASN A 370 -6.36 8.44 -4.84
C ASN A 370 -5.62 7.17 -5.25
N LEU A 371 -5.57 6.17 -4.37
CA LEU A 371 -5.08 4.83 -4.65
C LEU A 371 -6.23 3.88 -5.02
N ASP A 372 -5.92 2.61 -5.30
CA ASP A 372 -6.95 1.63 -5.67
C ASP A 372 -7.98 1.46 -4.57
N GLY A 373 -9.24 1.59 -4.97
CA GLY A 373 -10.40 1.62 -4.08
C GLY A 373 -11.29 0.38 -4.22
N GLY A 374 -12.56 0.55 -3.89
CA GLY A 374 -13.56 -0.50 -4.04
C GLY A 374 -13.21 -1.77 -3.26
N GLY A 375 -13.22 -2.91 -3.94
CA GLY A 375 -12.89 -4.21 -3.33
C GLY A 375 -11.43 -4.39 -2.93
N SER A 376 -10.52 -3.56 -3.45
CA SER A 376 -9.10 -3.59 -3.09
C SER A 376 -8.79 -2.85 -1.80
N THR A 377 -9.69 -1.95 -1.34
CA THR A 377 -9.50 -1.17 -0.12
C THR A 377 -9.26 -2.09 1.09
N SER A 378 -8.08 -2.04 1.65
CA SER A 378 -7.69 -2.85 2.80
C SER A 378 -6.68 -2.11 3.68
N MET A 379 -6.92 -2.08 4.98
CA MET A 379 -6.01 -1.52 5.97
C MET A 379 -5.86 -2.49 7.14
N MET A 380 -4.61 -2.71 7.55
CA MET A 380 -4.27 -3.54 8.71
C MET A 380 -3.40 -2.73 9.67
N ILE A 381 -3.62 -2.92 10.95
CA ILE A 381 -2.78 -2.35 12.02
C ILE A 381 -2.39 -3.43 13.01
N ARG A 382 -1.27 -3.19 13.69
CA ARG A 382 -0.85 -3.96 14.86
C ARG A 382 -1.36 -3.27 16.12
N GLU A 383 -2.20 -3.95 16.89
CA GLU A 383 -2.57 -3.48 18.24
C GLU A 383 -1.38 -3.60 19.18
N LEU A 384 -1.26 -2.70 20.16
CA LEU A 384 -0.15 -2.74 21.14
C LEU A 384 -0.12 -4.07 21.88
N GLY A 385 1.06 -4.66 21.93
CA GLY A 385 1.30 -5.94 22.58
C GLY A 385 0.85 -7.18 21.79
N ILE A 386 0.28 -7.02 20.60
CA ILE A 386 -0.13 -8.10 19.71
C ILE A 386 0.87 -8.21 18.54
N HIS A 387 1.34 -9.41 18.22
CA HIS A 387 2.28 -9.62 17.11
C HIS A 387 1.58 -9.56 15.74
N ALA A 388 0.39 -10.12 15.63
CA ALA A 388 -0.36 -10.17 14.39
C ALA A 388 -1.01 -8.83 14.04
N LEU A 389 -1.01 -8.45 12.76
CA LEU A 389 -1.81 -7.33 12.30
C LEU A 389 -3.28 -7.76 12.14
N LYS A 390 -4.18 -6.82 12.42
CA LYS A 390 -5.63 -6.99 12.29
C LYS A 390 -6.15 -6.09 11.19
N LYS A 391 -7.00 -6.63 10.32
CA LYS A 391 -7.77 -5.83 9.36
C LYS A 391 -8.81 -5.01 10.10
N ILE A 392 -8.85 -3.71 9.83
CA ILE A 392 -9.70 -2.75 10.55
C ILE A 392 -10.80 -2.15 9.70
N ASN A 393 -10.67 -2.15 8.39
CA ASN A 393 -11.69 -1.63 7.48
C ASN A 393 -12.76 -2.69 7.15
N LEU A 394 -13.95 -2.23 6.72
CA LEU A 394 -15.14 -3.06 6.55
C LEU A 394 -15.33 -3.66 5.14
N ALA A 395 -14.39 -3.50 4.23
CA ALA A 395 -14.48 -4.13 2.92
C ALA A 395 -14.63 -5.65 3.06
N ARG A 396 -15.63 -6.23 2.38
CA ARG A 396 -16.02 -7.65 2.55
C ARG A 396 -14.99 -8.63 2.00
N GLU A 397 -14.34 -8.25 0.92
CA GLU A 397 -13.44 -9.13 0.19
C GLU A 397 -12.01 -8.94 0.68
N ASP A 398 -11.30 -10.04 0.89
CA ASP A 398 -9.85 -10.05 0.97
C ASP A 398 -9.30 -10.23 -0.44
N ARG A 399 -9.54 -9.22 -1.27
CA ARG A 399 -9.08 -9.23 -2.66
C ARG A 399 -7.56 -9.33 -2.70
N SER A 400 -7.06 -10.21 -3.57
CA SER A 400 -5.65 -10.20 -3.93
C SER A 400 -5.31 -8.93 -4.70
N ILE A 401 -4.30 -8.20 -4.24
CA ILE A 401 -3.84 -6.91 -4.74
C ILE A 401 -2.41 -7.02 -5.28
N SER A 402 -2.05 -6.11 -6.17
CA SER A 402 -0.75 -6.13 -6.85
C SER A 402 0.42 -5.75 -5.93
N ASN A 403 0.20 -4.78 -5.05
CA ASN A 403 1.23 -4.24 -4.14
C ASN A 403 0.59 -3.56 -2.94
N SER A 404 1.42 -3.23 -1.95
CA SER A 404 1.00 -2.58 -0.71
C SER A 404 2.05 -1.60 -0.20
N ILE A 405 1.64 -0.73 0.71
CA ILE A 405 2.50 0.17 1.49
C ILE A 405 2.45 -0.31 2.93
N MET A 406 3.62 -0.42 3.57
CA MET A 406 3.77 -0.92 4.94
C MET A 406 4.58 0.05 5.79
N ILE A 407 4.23 0.13 7.06
CA ILE A 407 4.96 0.88 8.10
C ILE A 407 5.74 -0.13 8.94
N THR A 408 7.05 0.05 8.99
CA THR A 408 7.96 -0.81 9.76
C THR A 408 8.49 -0.05 10.97
N ASN A 409 8.30 -0.59 12.19
CA ASN A 409 8.98 -0.07 13.37
C ASN A 409 10.46 -0.48 13.33
N LEU A 410 11.36 0.50 13.43
CA LEU A 410 12.82 0.30 13.40
C LEU A 410 13.43 0.12 14.78
N LEU A 411 12.69 0.45 15.83
CA LEU A 411 13.18 0.37 17.19
C LEU A 411 13.36 -1.09 17.62
N PRO A 412 14.46 -1.41 18.32
CA PRO A 412 14.74 -2.77 18.75
C PRO A 412 13.71 -3.23 19.81
N TYR A 413 13.52 -4.54 19.90
CA TYR A 413 12.84 -5.14 21.03
C TYR A 413 13.67 -4.96 22.31
N THR A 414 12.99 -4.62 23.41
CA THR A 414 13.63 -4.48 24.73
C THR A 414 12.91 -5.36 25.76
N THR A 415 13.55 -5.56 26.91
CA THR A 415 12.94 -6.24 28.06
C THR A 415 12.23 -5.25 29.00
N ASP A 416 12.34 -3.95 28.73
CA ASP A 416 11.74 -2.88 29.54
C ASP A 416 10.25 -2.78 29.26
N ILE A 417 9.45 -3.44 30.06
CA ILE A 417 8.01 -3.47 29.91
C ILE A 417 7.44 -2.07 30.19
N LYS A 418 6.75 -1.53 29.18
CA LYS A 418 6.01 -0.27 29.34
C LYS A 418 4.65 -0.51 29.97
N GLU A 419 3.95 -1.55 29.51
CA GLU A 419 2.63 -1.89 30.00
C GLU A 419 2.28 -3.36 29.71
N PHE A 420 1.40 -3.92 30.54
CA PHE A 420 0.77 -5.22 30.33
C PHE A 420 -0.67 -5.20 30.83
N TYR A 421 -1.53 -6.03 30.25
CA TYR A 421 -2.94 -6.13 30.61
C TYR A 421 -3.54 -7.49 30.24
N PHE A 422 -4.66 -7.81 30.89
CA PHE A 422 -5.47 -9.00 30.60
C PHE A 422 -6.35 -8.74 29.40
N HIS A 423 -6.28 -9.59 28.38
CA HIS A 423 -6.95 -9.39 27.10
C HIS A 423 -8.12 -10.35 26.87
N ASP A 424 -8.23 -11.44 27.64
CA ASP A 424 -9.37 -12.36 27.55
C ASP A 424 -10.67 -11.73 28.10
N SER A 425 -11.79 -12.42 27.81
CA SER A 425 -13.05 -12.15 28.50
C SER A 425 -12.88 -12.33 30.01
N PRO A 426 -13.44 -11.46 30.84
CA PRO A 426 -13.46 -11.66 32.28
C PRO A 426 -14.28 -12.89 32.71
N GLN A 427 -15.08 -13.48 31.81
CA GLN A 427 -15.80 -14.73 32.03
C GLN A 427 -15.00 -15.92 31.52
N ILE A 428 -14.69 -16.87 32.41
CA ILE A 428 -13.94 -18.09 32.11
C ILE A 428 -14.80 -19.30 32.41
N ASN A 429 -14.89 -20.22 31.44
CA ASN A 429 -15.62 -21.46 31.61
C ASN A 429 -14.85 -22.39 32.57
N ARG A 430 -15.55 -22.88 33.62
CA ARG A 430 -14.99 -23.79 34.63
C ARG A 430 -14.48 -25.12 34.04
N ASP A 431 -15.04 -25.55 32.92
CA ASP A 431 -14.70 -26.83 32.28
C ASP A 431 -13.51 -26.69 31.30
N GLU A 432 -12.96 -25.47 31.15
CA GLU A 432 -11.90 -25.16 30.18
C GLU A 432 -10.60 -24.75 30.88
N ASN A 433 -9.59 -25.61 30.80
CA ASN A 433 -8.22 -25.24 31.18
C ASN A 433 -7.55 -24.55 30.02
N LYS A 434 -7.08 -23.31 30.21
CA LYS A 434 -6.46 -22.57 29.13
C LYS A 434 -5.31 -21.67 29.56
N LYS A 435 -4.39 -21.44 28.65
CA LYS A 435 -3.41 -20.36 28.78
C LYS A 435 -4.12 -19.04 28.57
N LEU A 436 -4.14 -18.20 29.61
CA LEU A 436 -4.82 -16.91 29.54
C LEU A 436 -4.04 -15.92 28.65
N ASN A 437 -4.77 -15.09 27.94
CA ASN A 437 -4.16 -14.12 27.05
C ASN A 437 -3.86 -12.82 27.81
N PHE A 438 -2.61 -12.70 28.27
CA PHE A 438 -2.05 -11.45 28.73
C PHE A 438 -1.22 -10.83 27.64
N VAL A 439 -1.38 -9.55 27.46
CA VAL A 439 -0.71 -8.77 26.43
C VAL A 439 0.25 -7.80 27.11
N ALA A 440 1.47 -7.71 26.57
CA ALA A 440 2.48 -6.76 27.03
C ALA A 440 3.24 -6.14 25.87
N TYR A 441 3.76 -4.94 26.09
CA TYR A 441 4.64 -4.27 25.15
C TYR A 441 5.75 -3.49 25.86
N ASP A 442 6.87 -3.37 25.17
CA ASP A 442 8.05 -2.67 25.66
C ASP A 442 7.95 -1.14 25.52
N THR A 443 8.97 -0.43 25.96
CA THR A 443 9.07 1.03 25.84
C THR A 443 9.11 1.51 24.39
N ASN A 444 9.48 0.65 23.46
CA ASN A 444 9.51 0.88 22.01
C ASN A 444 8.20 0.47 21.31
N LEU A 445 7.16 0.12 22.09
CA LEU A 445 5.84 -0.34 21.65
C LEU A 445 5.88 -1.65 20.86
N ASN A 446 6.91 -2.47 21.06
CA ASN A 446 6.98 -3.82 20.49
C ASN A 446 6.29 -4.82 21.43
N PRO A 447 5.58 -5.82 20.89
CA PRO A 447 4.92 -6.83 21.69
C PRO A 447 5.95 -7.70 22.41
N ILE A 448 5.63 -8.08 23.65
CA ILE A 448 6.42 -8.98 24.49
C ILE A 448 5.58 -10.22 24.79
N ASP A 449 6.15 -11.41 24.60
CA ASP A 449 5.58 -12.64 25.15
C ASP A 449 5.92 -12.73 26.63
N ILE A 450 4.94 -12.42 27.48
CA ILE A 450 5.13 -12.40 28.94
C ILE A 450 5.51 -13.76 29.50
N TYR A 451 5.09 -14.86 28.84
CA TYR A 451 5.37 -16.22 29.30
C TYR A 451 6.84 -16.63 29.11
N LEU A 452 7.63 -15.82 28.39
CA LEU A 452 9.08 -15.97 28.27
C LEU A 452 9.86 -15.14 29.29
N LEU A 453 9.17 -14.34 30.12
CA LEU A 453 9.82 -13.50 31.12
C LEU A 453 10.14 -14.30 32.38
N PRO A 454 11.38 -14.24 32.91
CA PRO A 454 11.80 -15.06 34.05
C PRO A 454 11.11 -14.67 35.35
N ASP A 455 10.66 -13.39 35.50
CA ASP A 455 10.07 -12.85 36.72
C ASP A 455 8.54 -12.83 36.69
N LEU A 456 7.91 -13.53 35.74
CA LEU A 456 6.46 -13.67 35.66
C LEU A 456 5.93 -14.47 36.85
N LYS A 457 4.98 -13.89 37.58
CA LYS A 457 4.19 -14.57 38.62
C LYS A 457 2.70 -14.41 38.28
N LEU A 458 1.99 -15.52 38.30
CA LEU A 458 0.54 -15.58 38.08
C LEU A 458 -0.12 -16.23 39.30
N THR A 459 -1.10 -15.55 39.88
CA THR A 459 -1.87 -16.05 41.06
C THR A 459 -3.37 -15.79 40.84
N SER A 460 -4.19 -16.60 41.48
CA SER A 460 -5.65 -16.45 41.46
C SER A 460 -6.25 -17.00 42.75
N ASP A 461 -7.38 -16.44 43.18
CA ASP A 461 -8.23 -16.95 44.29
C ASP A 461 -9.38 -17.84 43.79
N VAL A 462 -9.54 -18.00 42.46
CA VAL A 462 -10.60 -18.81 41.85
C VAL A 462 -10.07 -19.90 40.93
N GLY A 463 -8.80 -20.24 41.03
CA GLY A 463 -8.14 -21.29 40.25
C GLY A 463 -6.65 -21.34 40.54
N ILE A 464 -5.93 -22.20 39.85
CA ILE A 464 -4.49 -22.36 39.97
C ILE A 464 -3.81 -22.25 38.60
N PHE A 465 -2.57 -21.78 38.55
CA PHE A 465 -1.73 -21.78 37.37
C PHE A 465 -0.68 -22.90 37.47
N ASP A 466 -0.44 -23.60 36.38
CA ASP A 466 0.71 -24.50 36.28
C ASP A 466 1.98 -23.74 35.91
N ILE A 467 3.10 -24.45 35.86
CA ILE A 467 4.42 -23.89 35.50
C ILE A 467 4.51 -23.38 34.05
N ASN A 468 3.59 -23.77 33.18
CA ASN A 468 3.50 -23.33 31.79
C ASN A 468 2.55 -22.12 31.62
N GLY A 469 1.96 -21.65 32.72
CA GLY A 469 1.00 -20.55 32.73
C GLY A 469 -0.42 -20.94 32.28
N VAL A 470 -0.75 -22.24 32.28
CA VAL A 470 -2.12 -22.71 32.02
C VAL A 470 -2.94 -22.53 33.31
N PHE A 471 -4.09 -21.87 33.14
CA PHE A 471 -5.05 -21.64 34.23
C PHE A 471 -6.05 -22.79 34.33
N TYR A 472 -6.23 -23.32 35.53
CA TYR A 472 -7.18 -24.34 35.92
C TYR A 472 -8.22 -23.72 36.87
N PRO A 473 -9.42 -23.34 36.37
CA PRO A 473 -10.45 -22.72 37.20
C PRO A 473 -11.02 -23.71 38.22
N PHE A 474 -11.53 -23.21 39.35
CA PHE A 474 -12.29 -24.04 40.25
C PHE A 474 -13.62 -24.48 39.64
N GLN A 475 -14.06 -25.69 39.99
CA GLN A 475 -15.24 -26.32 39.37
C GLN A 475 -16.59 -25.76 39.90
N ILE A 476 -16.56 -24.65 40.64
CA ILE A 476 -17.73 -23.97 41.21
C ILE A 476 -17.82 -22.56 40.62
N PRO A 477 -18.97 -22.18 40.06
CA PRO A 477 -19.19 -20.80 39.61
C PRO A 477 -18.93 -19.80 40.75
N CYS A 478 -18.04 -18.87 40.52
CA CYS A 478 -17.65 -17.86 41.52
C CYS A 478 -17.07 -16.62 40.86
N GLU A 479 -17.04 -15.53 41.60
CA GLU A 479 -16.31 -14.32 41.27
C GLU A 479 -15.01 -14.29 42.05
N GLY A 480 -13.96 -13.78 41.44
CA GLY A 480 -12.65 -13.63 42.06
C GLY A 480 -11.69 -12.87 41.19
N THR A 481 -10.41 -13.09 41.42
CA THR A 481 -9.35 -12.31 40.80
C THR A 481 -8.24 -13.15 40.23
N ILE A 482 -7.59 -12.57 39.18
CA ILE A 482 -6.29 -13.01 38.67
C ILE A 482 -5.32 -11.86 38.89
N THR A 483 -4.17 -12.16 39.51
CA THR A 483 -3.08 -11.23 39.69
C THR A 483 -1.89 -11.67 38.84
N ILE A 484 -1.37 -10.73 38.07
CA ILE A 484 -0.12 -10.85 37.31
C ILE A 484 0.91 -9.90 37.90
N GLU A 485 2.10 -10.40 38.19
CA GLU A 485 3.25 -9.62 38.64
C GLU A 485 4.43 -9.83 37.69
N ILE A 486 5.02 -8.75 37.22
CA ILE A 486 6.21 -8.73 36.35
C ILE A 486 7.10 -7.58 36.79
N ASN A 487 8.40 -7.83 37.06
CA ASN A 487 9.39 -6.82 37.48
C ASN A 487 8.89 -5.99 38.69
N ASN A 488 8.26 -6.63 39.69
CA ASN A 488 7.67 -6.02 40.90
C ASN A 488 6.47 -5.07 40.61
N VAL A 489 5.94 -5.04 39.40
CA VAL A 489 4.67 -4.37 39.06
C VAL A 489 3.57 -5.41 39.08
N SER A 490 2.55 -5.18 39.91
CA SER A 490 1.41 -6.09 40.05
C SER A 490 0.13 -5.46 39.52
N LYS A 491 -0.66 -6.23 38.78
CA LYS A 491 -2.00 -5.85 38.32
C LYS A 491 -2.99 -6.98 38.62
N THR A 492 -4.14 -6.61 39.16
CA THR A 492 -5.22 -7.55 39.52
C THR A 492 -6.44 -7.28 38.66
N TYR A 493 -7.04 -8.34 38.12
CA TYR A 493 -8.20 -8.29 37.25
C TYR A 493 -9.34 -9.12 37.85
N ASN A 494 -10.54 -8.55 37.89
CA ASN A 494 -11.74 -9.28 38.32
C ASN A 494 -12.17 -10.24 37.20
N ILE A 495 -12.47 -11.46 37.59
CA ILE A 495 -12.94 -12.51 36.67
C ILE A 495 -14.14 -13.25 37.29
N GLN A 496 -14.93 -13.90 36.42
CA GLN A 496 -16.05 -14.74 36.80
C GLN A 496 -15.86 -16.13 36.21
N ILE A 497 -15.90 -17.15 37.06
CA ILE A 497 -15.96 -18.55 36.63
C ILE A 497 -17.45 -18.92 36.40
N ILE A 498 -17.78 -19.39 35.19
CA ILE A 498 -19.14 -19.71 34.75
C ILE A 498 -19.32 -21.16 34.41
#